data_05b415b8c92eab782e93802a9390cac5
#
_entry.id   05b415b8c92eab782e93802a9390cac5
#
_cell.length_a   1.000
_cell.length_b   1.000
_cell.length_c   1.000
_cell.angle_alpha   90.00
_cell.angle_beta   90.00
_cell.angle_gamma   90.00
#
_symmetry.space_group_name_H-M   'P 1'
#
loop_
_entity.id
_entity.type
_entity.pdbx_description
1 polymer ?
#
loop_
_entity_poly.entity_id
_entity_poly.type
_entity_poly.pdbx_seq_one_letter_code
_entity_poly.pdbx_strand_id
1 'polypeptide(L)'
;MCVKVLLAEDAEAVRKAIRILLSEREDITLVGEAATLSEAIQKTEELRPDEIIFDLHMADGANQHLFDGTKLLAMSFANDDEAAALAYKIGAAKLLDKLELSNELIPAILELAPAKTAQSA
;
A
#
# COMPACT_ATOMS: atom_id res chain seq x y z
N MET A 1 -11.62 10.16 -12.22
CA MET A 1 -11.68 9.73 -10.80
C MET A 1 -10.35 9.14 -10.41
N CYS A 2 -9.90 9.45 -9.22
CA CYS A 2 -8.58 9.04 -8.76
C CYS A 2 -8.68 8.11 -7.55
N VAL A 3 -7.84 7.07 -7.56
CA VAL A 3 -7.61 6.24 -6.38
C VAL A 3 -6.62 6.98 -5.50
N LYS A 4 -6.99 7.24 -4.25
CA LYS A 4 -6.11 7.92 -3.29
C LYS A 4 -5.28 6.88 -2.56
N VAL A 5 -3.98 7.02 -2.62
CA VAL A 5 -3.04 6.04 -2.07
C VAL A 5 -2.11 6.71 -1.07
N LEU A 6 -1.91 6.06 0.08
CA LEU A 6 -0.89 6.43 1.05
C LEU A 6 0.27 5.43 0.91
N LEU A 7 1.50 5.91 0.95
CA LEU A 7 2.68 5.06 0.85
C LEU A 7 3.41 5.02 2.20
N ALA A 8 3.52 3.82 2.77
CA ALA A 8 4.23 3.60 4.03
C ALA A 8 5.45 2.70 3.77
N GLU A 9 6.63 3.29 3.80
CA GLU A 9 7.89 2.62 3.49
C GLU A 9 9.02 3.39 4.19
N ASP A 10 9.88 2.71 4.92
CA ASP A 10 10.97 3.34 5.67
C ASP A 10 12.18 3.70 4.79
N ALA A 11 12.40 2.99 3.70
CA ALA A 11 13.53 3.25 2.81
C ALA A 11 13.20 4.37 1.82
N GLU A 12 13.93 5.48 1.90
CA GLU A 12 13.67 6.63 1.03
C GLU A 12 13.83 6.29 -0.46
N ALA A 13 14.81 5.45 -0.79
CA ALA A 13 15.02 5.06 -2.19
C ALA A 13 13.81 4.32 -2.76
N VAL A 14 13.19 3.45 -1.95
CA VAL A 14 11.99 2.73 -2.37
C VAL A 14 10.80 3.67 -2.49
N ARG A 15 10.63 4.60 -1.52
CA ARG A 15 9.56 5.61 -1.61
C ARG A 15 9.69 6.43 -2.88
N LYS A 16 10.91 6.88 -3.19
CA LYS A 16 11.16 7.68 -4.40
C LYS A 16 10.81 6.91 -5.66
N ALA A 17 11.22 5.64 -5.75
CA ALA A 17 10.94 4.80 -6.92
C ALA A 17 9.43 4.63 -7.11
N ILE A 18 8.70 4.38 -6.03
CA ILE A 18 7.24 4.23 -6.09
C ILE A 18 6.57 5.55 -6.45
N ARG A 19 7.04 6.65 -5.88
CA ARG A 19 6.50 7.98 -6.18
C ARG A 19 6.62 8.28 -7.68
N ILE A 20 7.78 7.98 -8.27
CA ILE A 20 8.01 8.18 -9.70
C ILE A 20 7.07 7.28 -10.52
N LEU A 21 6.96 6.01 -10.12
CA LEU A 21 6.10 5.06 -10.83
C LEU A 21 4.63 5.52 -10.83
N LEU A 22 4.14 6.00 -9.71
CA LEU A 22 2.74 6.44 -9.60
C LEU A 22 2.50 7.78 -10.28
N SER A 23 3.52 8.63 -10.39
CA SER A 23 3.39 9.95 -11.02
C SER A 23 3.03 9.86 -12.51
N GLU A 24 3.23 8.72 -13.13
CA GLU A 24 2.90 8.50 -14.54
C GLU A 24 1.41 8.22 -14.78
N ARG A 25 0.63 8.05 -13.70
CA ARG A 25 -0.80 7.72 -13.80
C ARG A 25 -1.65 8.88 -13.33
N GLU A 26 -2.62 9.27 -14.16
CA GLU A 26 -3.59 10.31 -13.80
C GLU A 26 -4.71 9.79 -12.93
N ASP A 27 -4.95 8.48 -12.94
CA ASP A 27 -6.02 7.83 -12.19
C ASP A 27 -5.61 7.40 -10.77
N ILE A 28 -4.36 7.65 -10.39
CA ILE A 28 -3.84 7.33 -9.04
C ILE A 28 -3.22 8.60 -8.45
N THR A 29 -3.63 8.94 -7.24
CA THR A 29 -3.09 10.10 -6.53
C THR A 29 -2.39 9.65 -5.25
N LEU A 30 -1.10 9.93 -5.14
CA LEU A 30 -0.36 9.69 -3.90
C LEU A 30 -0.65 10.84 -2.95
N VAL A 31 -1.43 10.59 -1.91
CA VAL A 31 -1.89 11.64 -0.99
C VAL A 31 -0.94 11.89 0.18
N GLY A 32 -0.02 10.98 0.44
CA GLY A 32 0.95 11.15 1.52
C GLY A 32 1.92 10.00 1.59
N GLU A 33 2.97 10.19 2.39
CA GLU A 33 4.02 9.19 2.62
C GLU A 33 4.31 9.09 4.11
N ALA A 34 4.66 7.91 4.57
CA ALA A 34 5.00 7.66 5.96
C ALA A 34 6.24 6.76 6.03
N ALA A 35 7.12 7.03 6.97
CA ALA A 35 8.35 6.26 7.16
C ALA A 35 8.29 5.34 8.37
N THR A 36 7.24 5.43 9.18
CA THR A 36 7.04 4.59 10.36
C THR A 36 5.60 4.11 10.42
N LEU A 37 5.36 3.02 11.16
CA LEU A 37 4.00 2.50 11.36
C LEU A 37 3.12 3.55 12.06
N SER A 38 3.63 4.19 13.08
CA SER A 38 2.89 5.22 13.82
C SER A 38 2.45 6.36 12.89
N GLU A 39 3.35 6.83 12.05
CA GLU A 39 3.03 7.87 11.08
C GLU A 39 2.01 7.41 10.04
N ALA A 40 2.13 6.15 9.59
CA ALA A 40 1.19 5.56 8.65
C ALA A 40 -0.22 5.51 9.23
N ILE A 41 -0.36 5.10 10.48
CA ILE A 41 -1.64 5.05 11.16
C ILE A 41 -2.24 6.45 11.29
N GLN A 42 -1.44 7.43 11.73
CA GLN A 42 -1.89 8.80 11.89
C GLN A 42 -2.36 9.39 10.55
N LYS A 43 -1.57 9.23 9.50
CA LYS A 43 -1.92 9.78 8.18
C LYS A 43 -3.13 9.09 7.56
N THR A 44 -3.31 7.81 7.83
CA THR A 44 -4.51 7.10 7.37
C THR A 44 -5.78 7.72 7.97
N GLU A 45 -5.74 8.05 9.24
CA GLU A 45 -6.88 8.69 9.91
C GLU A 45 -7.14 10.09 9.38
N GLU A 46 -6.08 10.84 9.09
CA GLU A 46 -6.19 12.22 8.59
C GLU A 46 -6.61 12.28 7.13
N LEU A 47 -5.99 11.47 6.28
CA LEU A 47 -6.13 11.57 4.83
C LEU A 47 -7.20 10.64 4.24
N ARG A 48 -7.56 9.60 4.97
CA ARG A 48 -8.54 8.59 4.56
C ARG A 48 -8.33 8.11 3.12
N PRO A 49 -7.16 7.53 2.83
CA PRO A 49 -6.88 7.01 1.49
C PRO A 49 -7.78 5.82 1.17
N ASP A 50 -7.92 5.53 -0.12
CA ASP A 50 -8.64 4.33 -0.56
C ASP A 50 -7.79 3.09 -0.30
N GLU A 51 -6.48 3.23 -0.46
CA GLU A 51 -5.53 2.13 -0.33
C GLU A 51 -4.24 2.59 0.35
N ILE A 52 -3.57 1.68 1.04
CA ILE A 52 -2.25 1.90 1.60
C ILE A 52 -1.29 0.91 0.96
N ILE A 53 -0.19 1.42 0.41
CA ILE A 53 0.95 0.61 -0.01
C ILE A 53 1.88 0.55 1.19
N PHE A 54 2.13 -0.64 1.72
CA PHE A 54 2.76 -0.79 3.02
C PHE A 54 3.90 -1.79 2.99
N ASP A 55 5.08 -1.36 3.46
CA ASP A 55 6.22 -2.26 3.64
C ASP A 55 5.92 -3.23 4.77
N LEU A 56 5.79 -4.51 4.44
CA LEU A 56 5.43 -5.55 5.39
C LEU A 56 6.39 -5.61 6.59
N HIS A 57 7.67 -5.30 6.36
CA HIS A 57 8.68 -5.29 7.42
C HIS A 57 8.33 -4.32 8.56
N MET A 58 7.60 -3.25 8.27
CA MET A 58 7.18 -2.28 9.28
C MET A 58 6.12 -2.84 10.24
N ALA A 59 5.55 -4.00 9.92
CA ALA A 59 4.55 -4.65 10.74
C ALA A 59 5.11 -5.82 11.55
N ASP A 60 6.42 -5.97 11.65
CA ASP A 60 7.04 -7.06 12.41
C ASP A 60 6.46 -7.10 13.83
N GLY A 61 6.03 -8.30 14.23
CA GLY A 61 5.43 -8.50 15.54
C GLY A 61 3.94 -8.15 15.65
N ALA A 62 3.35 -7.59 14.59
CA ALA A 62 1.92 -7.29 14.59
C ALA A 62 1.11 -8.59 14.49
N ASN A 63 -0.04 -8.64 15.17
CA ASN A 63 -0.89 -9.81 15.17
C ASN A 63 -2.38 -9.48 14.99
N GLN A 64 -2.68 -8.29 14.47
CA GLN A 64 -4.04 -7.84 14.24
C GLN A 64 -4.10 -6.94 13.01
N HIS A 65 -5.31 -6.69 12.51
CA HIS A 65 -5.51 -5.74 11.42
C HIS A 65 -5.04 -4.36 11.83
N LEU A 66 -4.31 -3.68 10.92
CA LEU A 66 -3.70 -2.39 11.22
C LEU A 66 -4.50 -1.20 10.69
N PHE A 67 -5.24 -1.38 9.61
CA PHE A 67 -5.91 -0.26 8.92
C PHE A 67 -7.34 -0.65 8.57
N ASP A 68 -8.24 -0.43 9.50
CA ASP A 68 -9.66 -0.74 9.28
C ASP A 68 -10.28 0.26 8.29
N GLY A 69 -11.05 -0.27 7.35
CA GLY A 69 -11.75 0.57 6.38
C GLY A 69 -10.91 1.02 5.19
N THR A 70 -9.64 0.64 5.14
CA THR A 70 -8.73 1.00 4.04
C THR A 70 -8.12 -0.28 3.49
N LYS A 71 -8.05 -0.40 2.17
CA LYS A 71 -7.44 -1.57 1.54
C LYS A 71 -5.93 -1.52 1.73
N LEU A 72 -5.36 -2.65 2.16
CA LEU A 72 -3.94 -2.75 2.46
C LEU A 72 -3.23 -3.57 1.40
N LEU A 73 -2.28 -2.95 0.71
CA LEU A 73 -1.36 -3.61 -0.22
C LEU A 73 -0.03 -3.77 0.48
N ALA A 74 0.32 -4.97 0.90
CA ALA A 74 1.62 -5.21 1.53
C ALA A 74 2.69 -5.46 0.47
N MET A 75 3.91 -5.02 0.74
CA MET A 75 5.08 -5.27 -0.12
C MET A 75 6.15 -5.95 0.69
N SER A 76 6.87 -6.90 0.09
CA SER A 76 7.98 -7.58 0.77
C SER A 76 9.03 -8.02 -0.24
N PHE A 77 10.30 -8.02 0.18
CA PHE A 77 11.36 -8.71 -0.59
C PHE A 77 11.31 -10.21 -0.38
N ALA A 78 10.75 -10.65 0.77
CA ALA A 78 10.60 -12.07 1.08
C ALA A 78 9.15 -12.47 0.85
N ASN A 79 8.91 -13.39 -0.09
CA ASN A 79 7.56 -13.87 -0.40
C ASN A 79 7.43 -15.35 0.00
N ASP A 80 7.79 -15.63 1.25
CA ASP A 80 7.71 -16.95 1.84
C ASP A 80 6.45 -17.09 2.70
N ASP A 81 6.33 -18.25 3.37
CA ASP A 81 5.15 -18.53 4.20
C ASP A 81 5.03 -17.57 5.40
N GLU A 82 6.16 -17.10 5.93
CA GLU A 82 6.14 -16.14 7.05
C GLU A 82 5.59 -14.80 6.59
N ALA A 83 6.02 -14.33 5.42
CA ALA A 83 5.52 -13.07 4.84
C ALA A 83 4.02 -13.17 4.57
N ALA A 84 3.58 -14.28 3.97
CA ALA A 84 2.17 -14.51 3.68
C ALA A 84 1.33 -14.54 4.97
N ALA A 85 1.85 -15.20 6.01
CA ALA A 85 1.14 -15.27 7.29
C ALA A 85 1.01 -13.90 7.95
N LEU A 86 2.08 -13.10 7.94
CA LEU A 86 2.05 -11.76 8.50
C LEU A 86 1.10 -10.85 7.72
N ALA A 87 1.16 -10.91 6.39
CA ALA A 87 0.26 -10.14 5.53
C ALA A 87 -1.21 -10.47 5.85
N TYR A 88 -1.52 -11.74 6.02
CA TYR A 88 -2.87 -12.17 6.40
C TYR A 88 -3.27 -11.61 7.77
N LYS A 89 -2.39 -11.68 8.75
CA LYS A 89 -2.67 -11.21 10.12
C LYS A 89 -2.98 -9.72 10.17
N ILE A 90 -2.29 -8.92 9.38
CA ILE A 90 -2.52 -7.46 9.38
C ILE A 90 -3.65 -7.03 8.46
N GLY A 91 -4.27 -7.96 7.76
CA GLY A 91 -5.43 -7.69 6.91
C GLY A 91 -5.09 -7.22 5.52
N ALA A 92 -3.92 -7.62 4.99
CA ALA A 92 -3.53 -7.24 3.63
C ALA A 92 -4.44 -7.91 2.59
N ALA A 93 -4.91 -7.14 1.63
CA ALA A 93 -5.69 -7.65 0.52
C ALA A 93 -4.79 -8.34 -0.51
N LYS A 94 -3.54 -7.86 -0.62
CA LYS A 94 -2.55 -8.44 -1.51
C LYS A 94 -1.16 -8.33 -0.90
N LEU A 95 -0.27 -9.26 -1.29
CA LEU A 95 1.15 -9.21 -0.96
C LEU A 95 1.92 -9.13 -2.27
N LEU A 96 2.67 -8.05 -2.46
CA LEU A 96 3.45 -7.80 -3.67
C LEU A 96 4.93 -8.04 -3.42
N ASP A 97 5.62 -8.48 -4.46
CA ASP A 97 7.06 -8.66 -4.46
C ASP A 97 7.72 -7.31 -4.76
N LYS A 98 8.56 -6.81 -3.85
CA LYS A 98 9.26 -5.53 -4.05
C LYS A 98 10.17 -5.55 -5.27
N LEU A 99 10.61 -6.71 -5.72
CA LEU A 99 11.43 -6.82 -6.93
C LEU A 99 10.60 -6.69 -8.21
N GLU A 100 9.28 -6.78 -8.12
CA GLU A 100 8.37 -6.76 -9.25
C GLU A 100 7.38 -5.61 -9.22
N LEU A 101 7.65 -4.56 -8.45
CA LEU A 101 6.71 -3.43 -8.31
C LEU A 101 6.42 -2.73 -9.63
N SER A 102 7.41 -2.64 -10.53
CA SER A 102 7.19 -2.02 -11.83
C SER A 102 6.15 -2.75 -12.67
N ASN A 103 5.95 -4.04 -12.42
CA ASN A 103 4.98 -4.87 -13.14
C ASN A 103 3.69 -5.10 -12.36
N GLU A 104 3.76 -5.11 -11.04
CA GLU A 104 2.65 -5.56 -10.19
C GLU A 104 1.88 -4.46 -9.48
N LEU A 105 2.54 -3.33 -9.19
CA LEU A 105 1.95 -2.34 -8.30
C LEU A 105 0.70 -1.67 -8.89
N ILE A 106 0.83 -1.09 -10.07
CA ILE A 106 -0.30 -0.37 -10.68
C ILE A 106 -1.49 -1.28 -10.94
N PRO A 107 -1.31 -2.48 -11.53
CA PRO A 107 -2.44 -3.40 -11.68
C PRO A 107 -3.12 -3.76 -10.35
N ALA A 108 -2.34 -3.94 -9.28
CA ALA A 108 -2.88 -4.26 -7.96
C ALA A 108 -3.68 -3.10 -7.38
N ILE A 109 -3.19 -1.87 -7.52
CA ILE A 109 -3.91 -0.68 -7.07
C ILE A 109 -5.26 -0.58 -7.79
N LEU A 110 -5.26 -0.74 -9.10
CA LEU A 110 -6.48 -0.62 -9.91
C LEU A 110 -7.47 -1.74 -9.61
N GLU A 111 -6.97 -2.95 -9.35
CA GLU A 111 -7.82 -4.09 -9.00
C GLU A 111 -8.56 -3.88 -7.68
N LEU A 112 -7.92 -3.23 -6.70
CA LEU A 112 -8.52 -2.95 -5.40
C LEU A 112 -9.26 -1.62 -5.35
N ALA A 113 -9.28 -0.87 -6.44
CA ALA A 113 -9.93 0.43 -6.48
C ALA A 113 -11.41 0.31 -6.09
N PRO A 114 -11.96 1.32 -5.38
CA PRO A 114 -13.37 1.29 -5.01
C PRO A 114 -14.27 1.17 -6.24
N ALA A 115 -15.36 0.42 -6.11
CA ALA A 115 -16.33 0.24 -7.20
C ALA A 115 -16.81 1.60 -7.75
N LYS A 116 -16.98 2.58 -6.87
CA LYS A 116 -17.38 3.93 -7.24
C LYS A 116 -16.37 4.58 -8.20
N THR A 117 -15.07 4.40 -7.95
CA THR A 117 -14.01 4.92 -8.81
C THR A 117 -14.04 4.21 -10.17
N ALA A 118 -14.18 2.89 -10.16
CA ALA A 118 -14.25 2.09 -11.39
C ALA A 118 -15.45 2.45 -12.24
N GLN A 119 -16.59 2.77 -11.63
CA GLN A 119 -17.81 3.11 -12.33
C GLN A 119 -17.81 4.51 -12.93
N SER A 120 -16.89 5.34 -12.52
CA SER A 120 -16.81 6.72 -12.97
C SER A 120 -16.01 6.90 -14.26
N ALA A 121 -15.55 5.82 -14.83
CA ALA A 121 -14.79 5.86 -16.07
C ALA A 121 -15.63 6.27 -17.27
#